data_db0441067a9eb68e638bf8fcb7f741d9
#
_entry.id   db0441067a9eb68e638bf8fcb7f741d9
#
_cell.length_a   1.000
_cell.length_b   1.000
_cell.length_c   1.000
_cell.angle_alpha   90.00
_cell.angle_beta   90.00
_cell.angle_gamma   90.00
#
_symmetry.space_group_name_H-M   'P 1'
#
loop_
_entity.id
_entity.type
_entity.pdbx_description
1 polymer ?
#
loop_
_entity_poly.entity_id
_entity_poly.type
_entity_poly.pdbx_seq_one_letter_code
_entity_poly.pdbx_strand_id
1 'polypeptide(L)'
;MSNNHIAISLKIKAPIQNVWDCLAQWEKQGEWMLQTKVWVTSEITEGVGTQISAFTGVKKIGILDTMLVTAWQPPHTCDVVHTGKVIKGGGRFHLREVDAQTTIFDWSEEVIAPRLLFFLIWPALYIGVRISLARFARTFG
;
A
#
# COMPACT_ATOMS: atom_id res chain seq x y z
N MET A 1 -15.20 -16.92 -7.18
CA MET A 1 -14.11 -16.11 -6.58
C MET A 1 -14.49 -15.71 -5.18
N SER A 2 -13.53 -15.62 -4.29
CA SER A 2 -13.77 -15.20 -2.91
C SER A 2 -12.85 -14.03 -2.56
N ASN A 3 -13.27 -13.26 -1.56
CA ASN A 3 -12.47 -12.18 -1.01
C ASN A 3 -11.47 -12.75 -0.02
N ASN A 4 -10.20 -12.49 -0.25
CA ASN A 4 -9.11 -12.94 0.59
C ASN A 4 -8.48 -11.72 1.25
N HIS A 5 -8.15 -11.85 2.52
CA HIS A 5 -7.70 -10.70 3.32
C HIS A 5 -6.29 -10.90 3.83
N ILE A 6 -5.47 -9.85 3.71
CA ILE A 6 -4.13 -9.81 4.30
C ILE A 6 -4.05 -8.53 5.13
N ALA A 7 -3.53 -8.63 6.35
CA ALA A 7 -3.33 -7.46 7.21
C ALA A 7 -1.98 -7.57 7.91
N ILE A 8 -1.28 -6.45 7.99
CA ILE A 8 0.01 -6.34 8.67
C ILE A 8 0.00 -5.04 9.46
N SER A 9 0.40 -5.11 10.73
CA SER A 9 0.54 -3.93 11.58
C SER A 9 1.99 -3.81 12.03
N LEU A 10 2.50 -2.58 12.07
CA LEU A 10 3.84 -2.35 12.58
C LEU A 10 3.91 -1.00 13.29
N LYS A 11 4.87 -0.90 14.21
CA LYS A 11 5.13 0.32 14.96
C LYS A 11 6.19 1.14 14.22
N ILE A 12 5.93 2.44 14.09
CA ILE A 12 6.85 3.39 13.46
C ILE A 12 7.21 4.46 14.48
N LYS A 13 8.50 4.72 14.63
CA LYS A 13 9.02 5.70 15.60
C LYS A 13 9.03 7.09 14.98
N ALA A 14 7.85 7.64 14.76
CA ALA A 14 7.68 8.98 14.22
C ALA A 14 6.28 9.51 14.53
N PRO A 15 6.11 10.84 14.57
CA PRO A 15 4.78 11.45 14.68
C PRO A 15 3.87 11.04 13.52
N ILE A 16 2.58 10.90 13.79
CA ILE A 16 1.61 10.44 12.81
C ILE A 16 1.61 11.32 11.54
N GLN A 17 1.77 12.63 11.68
CA GLN A 17 1.79 13.52 10.53
C GLN A 17 3.00 13.25 9.62
N ASN A 18 4.16 12.96 10.21
CA ASN A 18 5.35 12.65 9.43
C ASN A 18 5.19 11.36 8.64
N VAL A 19 4.58 10.35 9.26
CA VAL A 19 4.31 9.07 8.60
C VAL A 19 3.33 9.26 7.46
N TRP A 20 2.25 10.01 7.71
CA TRP A 20 1.25 10.30 6.67
C TRP A 20 1.86 11.04 5.50
N ASP A 21 2.63 12.09 5.77
CA ASP A 21 3.24 12.91 4.71
C ASP A 21 4.16 12.08 3.82
N CYS A 22 4.85 11.12 4.41
CA CYS A 22 5.71 10.21 3.65
C CYS A 22 4.90 9.22 2.81
N LEU A 23 3.84 8.64 3.37
CA LEU A 23 2.95 7.72 2.65
C LEU A 23 2.24 8.40 1.49
N ALA A 24 1.82 9.65 1.67
CA ALA A 24 1.06 10.40 0.69
C ALA A 24 1.89 10.82 -0.53
N GLN A 25 3.20 10.66 -0.48
CA GLN A 25 4.07 10.91 -1.63
C GLN A 25 4.15 9.64 -2.49
N TRP A 26 3.15 9.45 -3.33
CA TRP A 26 2.96 8.22 -4.10
C TRP A 26 4.21 7.76 -4.84
N GLU A 27 4.86 8.68 -5.54
CA GLU A 27 6.02 8.34 -6.38
C GLU A 27 7.24 7.90 -5.56
N LYS A 28 7.32 8.32 -4.30
CA LYS A 28 8.39 7.90 -3.40
C LYS A 28 8.15 6.51 -2.79
N GLN A 29 6.97 5.94 -2.96
CA GLN A 29 6.68 4.60 -2.46
C GLN A 29 7.60 3.55 -3.10
N GLY A 30 8.08 3.80 -4.31
CA GLY A 30 9.05 2.92 -4.95
C GLY A 30 10.38 2.80 -4.21
N GLU A 31 10.70 3.74 -3.31
CA GLU A 31 11.93 3.69 -2.53
C GLU A 31 11.89 2.61 -1.44
N TRP A 32 10.69 2.28 -0.93
CA TRP A 32 10.57 1.27 0.12
C TRP A 32 9.77 0.03 -0.33
N MET A 33 8.91 0.13 -1.31
CA MET A 33 8.20 -1.02 -1.87
C MET A 33 9.17 -1.88 -2.69
N LEU A 34 9.23 -3.16 -2.36
CA LEU A 34 10.16 -4.10 -2.98
C LEU A 34 9.92 -4.21 -4.48
N GLN A 35 10.95 -3.88 -5.29
CA GLN A 35 10.93 -4.00 -6.75
C GLN A 35 9.73 -3.35 -7.43
N THR A 36 9.30 -2.19 -6.90
CA THR A 36 8.08 -1.52 -7.34
C THR A 36 8.38 -0.07 -7.73
N LYS A 37 7.77 0.38 -8.82
CA LYS A 37 7.71 1.79 -9.21
C LYS A 37 6.27 2.25 -9.11
N VAL A 38 6.06 3.44 -8.57
CA VAL A 38 4.72 4.02 -8.37
C VAL A 38 4.69 5.40 -9.02
N TRP A 39 3.62 5.71 -9.73
CA TRP A 39 3.43 7.04 -10.32
C TRP A 39 1.93 7.38 -10.38
N VAL A 40 1.66 8.68 -10.39
CA VAL A 40 0.29 9.21 -10.47
C VAL A 40 -0.05 9.40 -11.94
N THR A 41 -1.25 8.98 -12.34
CA THR A 41 -1.72 9.08 -13.73
C THR A 41 -2.84 10.08 -13.93
N SER A 42 -3.44 10.61 -12.85
CA SER A 42 -4.48 11.62 -12.91
C SER A 42 -3.90 13.03 -12.78
N GLU A 43 -4.70 14.05 -13.14
CA GLU A 43 -4.32 15.44 -12.88
C GLU A 43 -4.32 15.73 -11.38
N ILE A 44 -5.28 15.14 -10.66
CA ILE A 44 -5.33 15.20 -9.20
C ILE A 44 -4.19 14.33 -8.66
N THR A 45 -3.36 14.88 -7.80
CA THR A 45 -2.21 14.16 -7.24
C THR A 45 -2.38 13.80 -5.77
N GLU A 46 -3.50 14.21 -5.17
CA GLU A 46 -3.77 14.01 -3.75
C GLU A 46 -5.28 13.96 -3.53
N GLY A 47 -5.71 13.12 -2.58
CA GLY A 47 -7.12 13.02 -2.20
C GLY A 47 -7.92 12.03 -3.03
N VAL A 48 -9.23 11.99 -2.77
CA VAL A 48 -10.18 11.14 -3.49
C VAL A 48 -10.14 11.48 -4.98
N GLY A 49 -10.09 10.46 -5.82
CA GLY A 49 -10.03 10.63 -7.27
C GLY A 49 -8.62 10.53 -7.85
N THR A 50 -7.59 10.50 -7.00
CA THR A 50 -6.22 10.27 -7.47
C THR A 50 -6.11 8.88 -8.08
N GLN A 51 -5.54 8.81 -9.30
CA GLN A 51 -5.29 7.56 -9.99
C GLN A 51 -3.80 7.26 -9.95
N ILE A 52 -3.47 6.04 -9.60
CA ILE A 52 -2.10 5.61 -9.34
C ILE A 52 -1.83 4.33 -10.09
N SER A 53 -0.62 4.21 -10.64
CA SER A 53 -0.13 2.97 -11.23
C SER A 53 1.10 2.51 -10.46
N ALA A 54 1.18 1.21 -10.25
CA ALA A 54 2.33 0.58 -9.61
C ALA A 54 2.79 -0.61 -10.46
N PHE A 55 4.06 -0.63 -10.80
CA PHE A 55 4.65 -1.76 -11.53
C PHE A 55 5.61 -2.48 -10.60
N THR A 56 5.32 -3.75 -10.34
CA THR A 56 6.17 -4.60 -9.51
C THR A 56 6.77 -5.70 -10.36
N GLY A 57 8.10 -5.78 -10.38
CA GLY A 57 8.77 -6.79 -11.18
C GLY A 57 10.26 -6.57 -11.31
N VAL A 58 10.87 -7.35 -12.18
CA VAL A 58 12.31 -7.29 -12.47
C VAL A 58 12.48 -6.96 -13.96
N LYS A 59 13.18 -5.88 -14.24
CA LYS A 59 13.36 -5.35 -15.60
C LYS A 59 11.98 -5.04 -16.21
N LYS A 60 11.63 -5.67 -17.35
CA LYS A 60 10.36 -5.45 -18.03
C LYS A 60 9.31 -6.51 -17.69
N ILE A 61 9.67 -7.48 -16.86
CA ILE A 61 8.78 -8.58 -16.49
C ILE A 61 8.19 -8.30 -15.11
N GLY A 62 6.87 -8.13 -15.06
CA GLY A 62 6.20 -7.84 -13.80
C GLY A 62 4.71 -7.63 -13.98
N ILE A 63 4.09 -7.09 -12.94
CA ILE A 63 2.65 -6.86 -12.86
C ILE A 63 2.39 -5.37 -12.74
N LEU A 64 1.51 -4.86 -13.60
CA LEU A 64 1.00 -3.50 -13.51
C LEU A 64 -0.31 -3.52 -12.70
N ASP A 65 -0.33 -2.75 -11.64
CA ASP A 65 -1.49 -2.58 -10.77
C ASP A 65 -1.94 -1.12 -10.86
N THR A 66 -3.21 -0.91 -11.21
CA THR A 66 -3.79 0.43 -11.26
C THR A 66 -4.82 0.58 -10.16
N MET A 67 -4.84 1.77 -9.55
CA MET A 67 -5.65 2.03 -8.36
C MET A 67 -6.31 3.40 -8.42
N LEU A 68 -7.43 3.53 -7.71
CA LEU A 68 -8.16 4.78 -7.53
C LEU A 68 -8.34 5.02 -6.03
N VAL A 69 -7.98 6.20 -5.56
CA VAL A 69 -8.21 6.59 -4.16
C VAL A 69 -9.71 6.86 -3.96
N THR A 70 -10.32 6.14 -3.03
CA THR A 70 -11.75 6.22 -2.75
C THR A 70 -12.06 6.85 -1.40
N ALA A 71 -11.10 6.90 -0.46
CA ALA A 71 -11.24 7.58 0.82
C ALA A 71 -9.91 8.22 1.19
N TRP A 72 -9.99 9.42 1.74
CA TRP A 72 -8.81 10.22 2.06
C TRP A 72 -9.10 11.04 3.32
N GLN A 73 -8.57 10.61 4.44
CA GLN A 73 -8.79 11.23 5.76
C GLN A 73 -7.44 11.42 6.47
N PRO A 74 -6.68 12.45 6.09
CA PRO A 74 -5.39 12.72 6.76
C PRO A 74 -5.57 13.04 8.24
N PRO A 75 -4.66 12.62 9.08
CA PRO A 75 -3.51 11.76 8.82
C PRO A 75 -3.78 10.28 9.13
N HIS A 76 -5.02 9.82 9.01
CA HIS A 76 -5.44 8.52 9.53
C HIS A 76 -5.68 7.45 8.47
N THR A 77 -6.43 7.77 7.40
CA THR A 77 -6.92 6.71 6.50
C THR A 77 -6.83 7.10 5.04
N CYS A 78 -6.35 6.16 4.23
CA CYS A 78 -6.42 6.21 2.78
C CYS A 78 -6.88 4.85 2.27
N ASP A 79 -7.99 4.83 1.53
CA ASP A 79 -8.49 3.63 0.88
C ASP A 79 -8.31 3.74 -0.62
N VAL A 80 -7.94 2.63 -1.26
CA VAL A 80 -7.85 2.51 -2.70
C VAL A 80 -8.62 1.30 -3.17
N VAL A 81 -9.07 1.34 -4.42
CA VAL A 81 -9.63 0.19 -5.13
C VAL A 81 -8.74 -0.10 -6.32
N HIS A 82 -8.48 -1.38 -6.57
CA HIS A 82 -7.72 -1.80 -7.75
C HIS A 82 -8.64 -1.74 -8.97
N THR A 83 -8.22 -1.02 -9.99
CA THR A 83 -9.03 -0.76 -11.18
C THR A 83 -8.56 -1.56 -12.40
N GLY A 84 -7.47 -2.31 -12.28
CA GLY A 84 -6.92 -3.10 -13.37
C GLY A 84 -7.60 -4.45 -13.54
N LYS A 85 -7.10 -5.21 -14.52
CA LYS A 85 -7.65 -6.53 -14.84
C LYS A 85 -6.95 -7.67 -14.10
N VAL A 86 -5.71 -7.43 -13.68
CA VAL A 86 -4.88 -8.48 -13.06
C VAL A 86 -5.12 -8.53 -11.57
N ILE A 87 -5.03 -7.40 -10.89
CA ILE A 87 -5.25 -7.32 -9.45
C ILE A 87 -6.59 -6.63 -9.22
N LYS A 88 -7.44 -7.28 -8.42
CA LYS A 88 -8.78 -6.78 -8.08
C LYS A 88 -8.94 -6.78 -6.57
N GLY A 89 -9.82 -5.90 -6.06
CA GLY A 89 -10.06 -5.75 -4.64
C GLY A 89 -9.71 -4.36 -4.17
N GLY A 90 -9.38 -4.21 -2.90
CA GLY A 90 -9.08 -2.91 -2.32
C GLY A 90 -8.00 -2.97 -1.26
N GLY A 91 -7.43 -1.81 -0.95
CA GLY A 91 -6.41 -1.69 0.06
C GLY A 91 -6.68 -0.51 0.99
N ARG A 92 -6.12 -0.58 2.19
CA ARG A 92 -6.24 0.48 3.19
C ARG A 92 -4.91 0.71 3.88
N PHE A 93 -4.53 1.99 4.00
CA PHE A 93 -3.52 2.46 4.93
C PHE A 93 -4.25 3.12 6.08
N HIS A 94 -4.00 2.67 7.29
CA HIS A 94 -4.59 3.27 8.48
C HIS A 94 -3.50 3.55 9.51
N LEU A 95 -3.45 4.78 10.01
CA LEU A 95 -2.46 5.20 11.00
C LEU A 95 -3.17 5.50 12.31
N ARG A 96 -2.62 4.97 13.41
CA ARG A 96 -3.10 5.22 14.76
C ARG A 96 -1.98 5.85 15.58
N GLU A 97 -2.26 6.99 16.20
CA GLU A 97 -1.30 7.66 17.07
C GLU A 97 -1.22 6.93 18.41
N VAL A 98 -0.02 6.51 18.80
CA VAL A 98 0.22 5.94 20.12
C VAL A 98 0.62 7.05 21.09
N ASP A 99 1.57 7.88 20.68
CA ASP A 99 2.01 9.08 21.38
C ASP A 99 2.60 10.06 20.37
N ALA A 100 3.15 11.18 20.85
CA ALA A 100 3.66 12.23 19.96
C ALA A 100 4.81 11.77 19.06
N GLN A 101 5.46 10.65 19.36
CA GLN A 101 6.63 10.15 18.64
C GLN A 101 6.46 8.74 18.10
N THR A 102 5.26 8.17 18.21
CA THR A 102 5.03 6.76 17.85
C THR A 102 3.70 6.59 17.17
N THR A 103 3.69 5.88 16.05
CA THR A 103 2.51 5.60 15.22
C THR A 103 2.42 4.11 14.94
N ILE A 104 1.20 3.56 14.96
CA ILE A 104 0.94 2.22 14.44
C ILE A 104 0.43 2.37 13.00
N PHE A 105 1.06 1.66 12.08
CA PHE A 105 0.64 1.57 10.69
C PHE A 105 -0.04 0.23 10.48
N ASP A 106 -1.34 0.29 10.19
CA ASP A 106 -2.13 -0.89 9.81
C ASP A 106 -2.31 -0.88 8.29
N TRP A 107 -1.69 -1.83 7.63
CA TRP A 107 -1.88 -2.05 6.21
C TRP A 107 -2.78 -3.25 6.01
N SER A 108 -3.78 -3.13 5.14
CA SER A 108 -4.66 -4.24 4.82
C SER A 108 -5.00 -4.26 3.35
N GLU A 109 -5.28 -5.45 2.84
CA GLU A 109 -5.58 -5.68 1.43
C GLU A 109 -6.63 -6.77 1.30
N GLU A 110 -7.66 -6.51 0.50
CA GLU A 110 -8.59 -7.53 0.06
C GLU A 110 -8.29 -7.88 -1.38
N VAL A 111 -8.00 -9.15 -1.65
CA VAL A 111 -7.67 -9.64 -2.98
C VAL A 111 -8.82 -10.53 -3.46
N ILE A 112 -9.46 -10.14 -4.56
CA ILE A 112 -10.52 -10.92 -5.17
C ILE A 112 -9.88 -11.91 -6.14
N ALA A 113 -9.87 -13.20 -5.74
CA ALA A 113 -9.26 -14.27 -6.50
C ALA A 113 -9.82 -15.62 -6.06
N PRO A 114 -9.68 -16.68 -6.89
CA PRO A 114 -9.99 -18.03 -6.41
C PRO A 114 -9.16 -18.39 -5.19
N ARG A 115 -9.77 -19.03 -4.22
CA ARG A 115 -9.09 -19.37 -2.95
C ARG A 115 -7.81 -20.16 -3.15
N LEU A 116 -7.84 -21.14 -4.05
CA LEU A 116 -6.67 -21.97 -4.29
C LEU A 116 -5.50 -21.14 -4.84
N LEU A 117 -5.79 -20.24 -5.78
CA LEU A 117 -4.77 -19.36 -6.34
C LEU A 117 -4.21 -18.45 -5.26
N PHE A 118 -5.06 -17.84 -4.45
CA PHE A 118 -4.63 -16.97 -3.35
C PHE A 118 -3.76 -17.74 -2.35
N PHE A 119 -4.18 -18.96 -2.00
CA PHE A 119 -3.42 -19.80 -1.07
C PHE A 119 -2.00 -20.08 -1.59
N LEU A 120 -1.84 -20.21 -2.90
CA LEU A 120 -0.53 -20.48 -3.51
C LEU A 120 0.37 -19.25 -3.54
N ILE A 121 -0.20 -18.06 -3.71
CA ILE A 121 0.59 -16.83 -3.88
C ILE A 121 0.76 -16.03 -2.58
N TRP A 122 -0.13 -16.21 -1.58
CA TRP A 122 -0.11 -15.32 -0.42
C TRP A 122 1.19 -15.37 0.39
N PRO A 123 1.91 -16.49 0.53
CA PRO A 123 3.17 -16.45 1.28
C PRO A 123 4.18 -15.48 0.67
N ALA A 124 4.34 -15.49 -0.66
CA ALA A 124 5.23 -14.55 -1.34
C ALA A 124 4.73 -13.11 -1.22
N LEU A 125 3.43 -12.91 -1.37
CA LEU A 125 2.81 -11.59 -1.24
C LEU A 125 3.00 -11.04 0.18
N TYR A 126 2.72 -11.86 1.19
CA TYR A 126 2.88 -11.48 2.59
C TYR A 126 4.34 -11.10 2.90
N ILE A 127 5.28 -11.94 2.50
CA ILE A 127 6.71 -11.69 2.73
C ILE A 127 7.15 -10.42 2.01
N GLY A 128 6.76 -10.23 0.76
CA GLY A 128 7.12 -9.05 -0.02
C GLY A 128 6.60 -7.75 0.60
N VAL A 129 5.34 -7.74 1.02
CA VAL A 129 4.75 -6.58 1.68
C VAL A 129 5.41 -6.34 3.04
N ARG A 130 5.66 -7.39 3.82
CA ARG A 130 6.27 -7.24 5.13
C ARG A 130 7.69 -6.66 5.02
N ILE A 131 8.47 -7.09 4.04
CA ILE A 131 9.80 -6.52 3.77
C ILE A 131 9.66 -5.04 3.39
N SER A 132 8.70 -4.71 2.52
CA SER A 132 8.45 -3.33 2.08
C SER A 132 8.09 -2.43 3.26
N LEU A 133 7.17 -2.86 4.11
CA LEU A 133 6.75 -2.08 5.27
C LEU A 133 7.88 -1.94 6.30
N ALA A 134 8.70 -2.97 6.49
CA ALA A 134 9.86 -2.88 7.37
C ALA A 134 10.89 -1.86 6.85
N ARG A 135 11.07 -1.80 5.53
CA ARG A 135 11.93 -0.80 4.89
C ARG A 135 11.37 0.61 5.12
N PHE A 136 10.05 0.77 4.98
CA PHE A 136 9.39 2.05 5.26
C PHE A 136 9.62 2.49 6.70
N ALA A 137 9.40 1.59 7.66
CA ALA A 137 9.59 1.90 9.08
C ALA A 137 11.03 2.32 9.38
N ARG A 138 12.00 1.69 8.73
CA ARG A 138 13.42 2.03 8.94
C ARG A 138 13.80 3.41 8.44
N THR A 139 13.02 4.03 7.56
CA THR A 139 13.29 5.41 7.12
C THR A 139 13.09 6.42 8.25
N PHE A 140 12.40 6.05 9.31
CA PHE A 140 12.13 6.90 10.46
C PHE A 140 13.03 6.59 11.67
N GLY A 141 13.97 5.69 11.52
CA GLY A 141 14.85 5.29 12.61
C GLY A 141 14.59 3.84 13.05
#